data_059d0c9399d03c6a03cf73cda178b710
#
_entry.id   059d0c9399d03c6a03cf73cda178b710
#
_cell.length_a   1.000
_cell.length_b   1.000
_cell.length_c   1.000
_cell.angle_alpha   90.00
_cell.angle_beta   90.00
_cell.angle_gamma   90.00
#
_symmetry.space_group_name_H-M   'P 1'
#
loop_
_entity.id
_entity.type
_entity.pdbx_description
1 polymer ?
#
loop_
_entity_poly.entity_id
_entity_poly.type
_entity_poly.pdbx_seq_one_letter_code
_entity_poly.pdbx_strand_id
1 'polypeptide(L)'
;MPAGLHLLPRAPAELTSGRLRRLGEGVGKVVYCSEHWVVKRQRRASDIIALIVIWKLLRRLARILPAHMGEPLLQRPSKWIRLLRVMMQPVVVAIPRSVWLTTHIGQLWRVYHSRDARGERLARTYLAGTSLVPEHVTFPPVRVKVGGWPGWLTVSEATERVECTLYQRLKDLAASGRFDQLEAWLDRFLEFRQTGWQRGLFSVDAHLKNFGVTGDRVVLLDAGGLTDHWPEIERRLSVQEDAGEPHSQLGMGPLLLDRPDIAARFDARWKEIVSRDGVLRHWPGETKPQT
;
A
#
# COMPACT_ATOMS: atom_id res chain seq x y z
N MET A 1 -3.12 -16.70 21.88
CA MET A 1 -3.49 -15.52 21.07
C MET A 1 -2.26 -15.11 20.30
N PRO A 2 -2.29 -14.83 19.02
CA PRO A 2 -1.12 -14.33 18.31
C PRO A 2 -0.67 -13.02 18.98
N ALA A 3 0.60 -12.95 19.36
CA ALA A 3 1.22 -11.76 19.92
C ALA A 3 1.08 -10.60 18.92
N GLY A 4 0.53 -9.47 19.35
CA GLY A 4 0.42 -8.26 18.53
C GLY A 4 -1.00 -7.79 18.23
N LEU A 5 -2.05 -8.53 18.58
CA LEU A 5 -3.42 -8.05 18.55
C LEU A 5 -3.80 -7.53 19.94
N HIS A 6 -3.72 -6.23 20.14
CA HIS A 6 -4.17 -5.62 21.39
C HIS A 6 -5.70 -5.45 21.34
N LEU A 7 -6.41 -6.32 22.04
CA LEU A 7 -7.86 -6.18 22.24
C LEU A 7 -8.11 -5.13 23.32
N LEU A 8 -8.62 -3.98 22.91
CA LEU A 8 -9.02 -2.91 23.81
C LEU A 8 -10.49 -3.05 24.19
N PRO A 9 -10.88 -2.82 25.44
CA PRO A 9 -12.28 -2.84 25.86
C PRO A 9 -13.10 -1.70 25.24
N ARG A 10 -12.43 -0.65 24.81
CA ARG A 10 -13.03 0.54 24.14
C ARG A 10 -12.10 1.05 23.04
N ALA A 11 -12.70 1.71 22.05
CA ALA A 11 -11.93 2.40 21.03
C ALA A 11 -11.06 3.51 21.64
N PRO A 12 -9.86 3.78 21.07
CA PRO A 12 -9.06 4.95 21.45
C PRO A 12 -9.90 6.24 21.40
N ALA A 13 -9.79 7.07 22.43
CA ALA A 13 -10.61 8.28 22.59
C ALA A 13 -10.50 9.22 21.37
N GLU A 14 -9.34 9.34 20.78
CA GLU A 14 -9.09 10.17 19.59
C GLU A 14 -9.95 9.79 18.37
N LEU A 15 -10.34 8.53 18.24
CA LEU A 15 -11.19 8.09 17.13
C LEU A 15 -12.64 8.55 17.28
N THR A 16 -13.08 8.79 18.52
CA THR A 16 -14.48 9.11 18.84
C THR A 16 -14.69 10.57 19.19
N SER A 17 -13.67 11.27 19.72
CA SER A 17 -13.77 12.66 20.20
C SER A 17 -13.78 13.70 19.09
N GLY A 18 -13.31 13.35 17.90
CA GLY A 18 -13.13 14.32 16.81
C GLY A 18 -13.57 13.82 15.44
N ARG A 19 -13.21 14.58 14.42
CA ARG A 19 -13.41 14.23 13.01
C ARG A 19 -12.11 13.73 12.43
N LEU A 20 -12.06 12.47 12.02
CA LEU A 20 -10.88 11.89 11.37
C LEU A 20 -10.60 12.59 10.04
N ARG A 21 -9.35 13.00 9.85
CA ARG A 21 -8.90 13.62 8.62
C ARG A 21 -8.62 12.53 7.57
N ARG A 22 -8.97 12.81 6.31
CA ARG A 22 -8.59 11.93 5.22
C ARG A 22 -7.09 12.07 4.95
N LEU A 23 -6.35 10.97 5.13
CA LEU A 23 -4.91 10.92 4.91
C LEU A 23 -4.58 10.64 3.45
N GLY A 24 -5.28 9.69 2.84
CA GLY A 24 -5.03 9.29 1.45
C GLY A 24 -6.09 8.34 0.91
N GLU A 25 -5.94 7.99 -0.34
CA GLU A 25 -6.78 6.99 -1.00
C GLU A 25 -6.00 6.21 -2.05
N GLY A 26 -6.20 4.90 -2.04
CA GLY A 26 -5.77 3.97 -3.08
C GLY A 26 -6.96 3.45 -3.90
N VAL A 27 -6.69 2.52 -4.80
CA VAL A 27 -7.74 1.86 -5.61
C VAL A 27 -8.73 1.12 -4.71
N GLY A 28 -8.26 0.36 -3.73
CA GLY A 28 -9.10 -0.47 -2.88
C GLY A 28 -9.50 0.13 -1.54
N LYS A 29 -8.76 1.13 -1.03
CA LYS A 29 -8.93 1.63 0.33
C LYS A 29 -8.94 3.16 0.39
N VAL A 30 -9.68 3.71 1.35
CA VAL A 30 -9.60 5.11 1.79
C VAL A 30 -9.07 5.12 3.21
N VAL A 31 -8.09 5.94 3.48
CA VAL A 31 -7.38 6.00 4.75
C VAL A 31 -7.74 7.29 5.47
N TYR A 32 -8.16 7.17 6.71
CA TYR A 32 -8.46 8.28 7.61
C TYR A 32 -7.53 8.22 8.83
N CYS A 33 -7.21 9.35 9.42
CA CYS A 33 -6.34 9.40 10.60
C CYS A 33 -6.82 10.39 11.64
N SER A 34 -6.53 10.06 12.90
CA SER A 34 -6.38 10.99 14.02
C SER A 34 -4.91 11.42 14.14
N GLU A 35 -4.50 11.86 15.30
CA GLU A 35 -3.10 12.18 15.60
C GLU A 35 -2.23 10.93 15.61
N HIS A 36 -2.67 9.87 16.32
CA HIS A 36 -1.88 8.65 16.53
C HIS A 36 -2.45 7.41 15.80
N TRP A 37 -3.69 7.45 15.30
CA TRP A 37 -4.35 6.29 14.74
C TRP A 37 -4.77 6.47 13.30
N VAL A 38 -4.71 5.37 12.57
CA VAL A 38 -5.17 5.24 11.18
C VAL A 38 -6.28 4.21 11.10
N VAL A 39 -7.34 4.57 10.39
CA VAL A 39 -8.47 3.70 10.07
C VAL A 39 -8.54 3.53 8.57
N LYS A 40 -8.56 2.28 8.11
CA LYS A 40 -8.67 1.92 6.70
C LYS A 40 -10.12 1.52 6.37
N ARG A 41 -10.74 2.22 5.43
CA ARG A 41 -12.05 1.83 4.89
C ARG A 41 -11.84 1.18 3.53
N GLN A 42 -12.27 -0.05 3.38
CA GLN A 42 -12.32 -0.68 2.06
C GLN A 42 -13.36 0.03 1.17
N ARG A 43 -13.01 0.24 -0.09
CA ARG A 43 -13.96 0.78 -1.07
C ARG A 43 -15.00 -0.27 -1.41
N ARG A 44 -16.25 0.18 -1.52
CA ARG A 44 -17.29 -0.67 -2.07
C ARG A 44 -17.05 -0.89 -3.57
N ALA A 45 -17.56 -1.97 -4.08
CA ALA A 45 -17.55 -2.27 -5.51
C ALA A 45 -18.06 -1.11 -6.36
N SER A 46 -19.16 -0.49 -5.94
CA SER A 46 -19.75 0.70 -6.56
C SER A 46 -18.77 1.89 -6.64
N ASP A 47 -17.95 2.08 -5.61
CA ASP A 47 -16.95 3.16 -5.56
C ASP A 47 -15.85 2.96 -6.64
N ILE A 48 -15.46 1.71 -6.87
CA ILE A 48 -14.41 1.36 -7.85
C ILE A 48 -14.95 1.48 -9.27
N ILE A 49 -16.18 1.00 -9.51
CA ILE A 49 -16.83 1.17 -10.83
C ILE A 49 -16.94 2.66 -11.17
N ALA A 50 -17.43 3.48 -10.23
CA ALA A 50 -17.52 4.91 -10.43
C ALA A 50 -16.15 5.52 -10.80
N LEU A 51 -15.08 5.13 -10.10
CA LEU A 51 -13.72 5.59 -10.42
C LEU A 51 -13.28 5.20 -11.83
N ILE A 52 -13.52 3.96 -12.25
CA ILE A 52 -13.12 3.46 -13.58
C ILE A 52 -13.93 4.15 -14.67
N VAL A 53 -15.24 4.29 -14.48
CA VAL A 53 -16.12 4.99 -15.45
C VAL A 53 -15.70 6.45 -15.59
N ILE A 54 -15.50 7.14 -14.47
CA ILE A 54 -15.05 8.54 -14.46
C ILE A 54 -13.68 8.67 -15.14
N TRP A 55 -12.73 7.77 -14.84
CA TRP A 55 -11.42 7.79 -15.48
C TRP A 55 -11.50 7.59 -17.00
N LYS A 56 -12.32 6.64 -17.46
CA LYS A 56 -12.55 6.44 -18.89
C LYS A 56 -13.19 7.65 -19.54
N LEU A 57 -14.15 8.29 -18.86
CA LEU A 57 -14.83 9.49 -19.35
C LEU A 57 -13.85 10.68 -19.45
N LEU A 58 -13.07 10.94 -18.40
CA LEU A 58 -12.05 11.99 -18.40
C LEU A 58 -11.01 11.77 -19.50
N ARG A 59 -10.59 10.52 -19.71
CA ARG A 59 -9.63 10.18 -20.76
C ARG A 59 -10.19 10.35 -22.16
N ARG A 60 -11.50 10.13 -22.36
CA ARG A 60 -12.19 10.43 -23.62
C ARG A 60 -12.32 11.95 -23.83
N LEU A 61 -12.75 12.69 -22.81
CA LEU A 61 -12.86 14.13 -22.86
C LEU A 61 -11.51 14.80 -23.12
N ALA A 62 -10.45 14.37 -22.47
CA ALA A 62 -9.10 14.90 -22.70
C ALA A 62 -8.57 14.68 -24.13
N ARG A 63 -9.09 13.68 -24.86
CA ARG A 63 -8.74 13.46 -26.29
C ARG A 63 -9.51 14.36 -27.26
N ILE A 64 -10.68 14.86 -26.84
CA ILE A 64 -11.56 15.69 -27.67
C ILE A 64 -11.26 17.17 -27.43
N LEU A 65 -10.76 17.52 -26.24
CA LEU A 65 -10.43 18.89 -25.87
C LEU A 65 -9.06 19.29 -26.44
N PRO A 66 -8.88 20.60 -26.78
CA PRO A 66 -7.57 21.14 -27.15
C PRO A 66 -6.53 20.83 -26.08
N ALA A 67 -5.25 20.62 -26.45
CA ALA A 67 -4.18 20.17 -25.56
C ALA A 67 -4.05 21.01 -24.29
N HIS A 68 -4.19 22.34 -24.39
CA HIS A 68 -4.13 23.27 -23.25
C HIS A 68 -5.27 23.10 -22.24
N MET A 69 -6.39 22.47 -22.61
CA MET A 69 -7.52 22.15 -21.72
C MET A 69 -7.50 20.69 -21.26
N GLY A 70 -6.95 19.77 -22.08
CA GLY A 70 -6.89 18.33 -21.78
C GLY A 70 -5.82 17.96 -20.74
N GLU A 71 -4.64 18.58 -20.78
CA GLU A 71 -3.56 18.34 -19.84
C GLU A 71 -3.90 18.63 -18.36
N PRO A 72 -4.51 19.77 -18.02
CA PRO A 72 -4.90 20.05 -16.62
C PRO A 72 -5.91 19.04 -16.05
N LEU A 73 -6.79 18.48 -16.91
CA LEU A 73 -7.76 17.45 -16.54
C LEU A 73 -7.06 16.13 -16.16
N LEU A 74 -5.97 15.80 -16.85
CA LEU A 74 -5.18 14.59 -16.56
C LEU A 74 -4.19 14.77 -15.43
N GLN A 75 -3.62 15.98 -15.26
CA GLN A 75 -2.66 16.28 -14.20
C GLN A 75 -3.31 16.40 -12.81
N ARG A 76 -4.57 16.83 -12.71
CA ARG A 76 -5.30 16.94 -11.44
C ARG A 76 -6.62 16.18 -11.43
N PRO A 77 -6.62 14.87 -11.72
CA PRO A 77 -7.84 14.08 -11.83
C PRO A 77 -8.62 14.01 -10.51
N SER A 78 -7.95 14.19 -9.35
CA SER A 78 -8.56 14.01 -8.03
C SER A 78 -9.71 14.97 -7.71
N LYS A 79 -9.71 16.20 -8.25
CA LYS A 79 -10.82 17.18 -8.04
C LYS A 79 -12.04 16.81 -8.89
N TRP A 80 -11.82 16.51 -10.16
CA TRP A 80 -12.87 16.15 -11.12
C TRP A 80 -13.44 14.76 -10.84
N ILE A 81 -12.60 13.81 -10.46
CA ILE A 81 -13.04 12.50 -9.98
C ILE A 81 -13.95 12.64 -8.77
N ARG A 82 -13.67 13.55 -7.82
CA ARG A 82 -14.55 13.78 -6.67
C ARG A 82 -15.91 14.34 -7.06
N LEU A 83 -15.96 15.32 -7.94
CA LEU A 83 -17.21 15.96 -8.38
C LEU A 83 -18.08 14.96 -9.16
N LEU A 84 -17.51 14.34 -10.21
CA LEU A 84 -18.22 13.34 -11.01
C LEU A 84 -18.63 12.10 -10.22
N ARG A 85 -17.86 11.70 -9.21
CA ARG A 85 -18.21 10.60 -8.31
C ARG A 85 -19.50 10.88 -7.54
N VAL A 86 -19.66 12.09 -7.01
CA VAL A 86 -20.89 12.49 -6.31
C VAL A 86 -22.08 12.45 -7.28
N MET A 87 -21.91 12.93 -8.52
CA MET A 87 -22.95 12.95 -9.54
C MET A 87 -23.31 11.56 -10.07
N MET A 88 -22.34 10.64 -10.17
CA MET A 88 -22.55 9.29 -10.73
C MET A 88 -22.97 8.25 -9.67
N GLN A 89 -22.87 8.57 -8.40
CA GLN A 89 -23.14 7.63 -7.31
C GLN A 89 -24.55 7.03 -7.35
N PRO A 90 -25.63 7.78 -7.59
CA PRO A 90 -26.97 7.19 -7.67
C PRO A 90 -27.13 6.23 -8.84
N VAL A 91 -26.49 6.50 -9.98
CA VAL A 91 -26.53 5.64 -11.16
C VAL A 91 -25.80 4.31 -10.91
N VAL A 92 -24.65 4.36 -10.25
CA VAL A 92 -23.83 3.15 -9.98
C VAL A 92 -24.46 2.27 -8.91
N VAL A 93 -25.14 2.87 -7.92
CA VAL A 93 -25.88 2.13 -6.87
C VAL A 93 -27.08 1.38 -7.45
N ALA A 94 -27.67 1.86 -8.55
CA ALA A 94 -28.81 1.21 -9.20
C ALA A 94 -28.43 -0.08 -9.97
N ILE A 95 -27.12 -0.33 -10.21
CA ILE A 95 -26.69 -1.56 -10.89
C ILE A 95 -26.79 -2.75 -9.93
N PRO A 96 -27.55 -3.82 -10.27
CA PRO A 96 -27.63 -5.01 -9.43
C PRO A 96 -26.27 -5.61 -9.14
N ARG A 97 -26.03 -5.99 -7.90
CA ARG A 97 -24.75 -6.59 -7.45
C ARG A 97 -24.40 -7.86 -8.25
N SER A 98 -25.40 -8.64 -8.63
CA SER A 98 -25.24 -9.83 -9.46
C SER A 98 -24.67 -9.52 -10.83
N VAL A 99 -25.21 -8.51 -11.53
CA VAL A 99 -24.71 -8.07 -12.85
C VAL A 99 -23.29 -7.57 -12.74
N TRP A 100 -22.96 -6.83 -11.67
CA TRP A 100 -21.61 -6.33 -11.48
C TRP A 100 -20.59 -7.45 -11.24
N LEU A 101 -20.93 -8.47 -10.44
CA LEU A 101 -20.03 -9.58 -10.10
C LEU A 101 -19.72 -10.49 -11.31
N THR A 102 -20.54 -10.47 -12.35
CA THR A 102 -20.29 -11.22 -13.60
C THR A 102 -19.42 -10.45 -14.59
N THR A 103 -19.22 -9.15 -14.35
CA THR A 103 -18.34 -8.34 -15.19
C THR A 103 -16.86 -8.62 -14.95
N HIS A 104 -16.02 -8.35 -15.96
CA HIS A 104 -14.57 -8.45 -15.82
C HIS A 104 -14.01 -7.59 -14.66
N ILE A 105 -14.62 -6.42 -14.44
CA ILE A 105 -14.26 -5.52 -13.32
C ILE A 105 -14.57 -6.17 -11.97
N GLY A 106 -15.72 -6.84 -11.86
CA GLY A 106 -16.08 -7.56 -10.63
C GLY A 106 -15.16 -8.74 -10.33
N GLN A 107 -14.68 -9.42 -11.37
CA GLN A 107 -13.68 -10.49 -11.22
C GLN A 107 -12.34 -9.93 -10.73
N LEU A 108 -11.84 -8.87 -11.34
CA LEU A 108 -10.61 -8.18 -10.91
C LEU A 108 -10.72 -7.69 -9.46
N TRP A 109 -11.87 -7.13 -9.09
CA TRP A 109 -12.12 -6.69 -7.71
C TRP A 109 -12.07 -7.86 -6.72
N ARG A 110 -12.67 -9.02 -7.05
CA ARG A 110 -12.60 -10.21 -6.20
C ARG A 110 -11.17 -10.70 -6.02
N VAL A 111 -10.40 -10.76 -7.11
CA VAL A 111 -8.98 -11.16 -7.05
C VAL A 111 -8.19 -10.18 -6.18
N TYR A 112 -8.39 -8.89 -6.36
CA TYR A 112 -7.72 -7.86 -5.56
C TYR A 112 -8.06 -8.00 -4.07
N HIS A 113 -9.33 -8.11 -3.73
CA HIS A 113 -9.76 -8.27 -2.32
C HIS A 113 -9.31 -9.57 -1.68
N SER A 114 -9.30 -10.68 -2.43
CA SER A 114 -8.81 -11.95 -1.90
C SER A 114 -7.31 -11.90 -1.60
N ARG A 115 -6.52 -11.26 -2.46
CA ARG A 115 -5.08 -11.03 -2.22
C ARG A 115 -4.84 -10.12 -1.02
N ASP A 116 -5.57 -9.04 -0.92
CA ASP A 116 -5.48 -8.09 0.20
C ASP A 116 -5.81 -8.79 1.54
N ALA A 117 -6.92 -9.51 1.60
CA ALA A 117 -7.31 -10.28 2.78
C ALA A 117 -6.32 -11.41 3.13
N ARG A 118 -5.74 -12.08 2.12
CA ARG A 118 -4.68 -13.07 2.35
C ARG A 118 -3.44 -12.40 2.93
N GLY A 119 -2.98 -11.31 2.32
CA GLY A 119 -1.80 -10.59 2.79
C GLY A 119 -1.95 -10.07 4.22
N GLU A 120 -3.12 -9.52 4.57
CA GLU A 120 -3.40 -9.10 5.95
C GLU A 120 -3.37 -10.27 6.94
N ARG A 121 -3.90 -11.45 6.56
CA ARG A 121 -3.79 -12.65 7.40
C ARG A 121 -2.32 -13.07 7.59
N LEU A 122 -1.54 -13.11 6.50
CA LEU A 122 -0.12 -13.45 6.56
C LEU A 122 0.66 -12.47 7.45
N ALA A 123 0.43 -11.16 7.29
CA ALA A 123 1.04 -10.16 8.14
C ALA A 123 0.71 -10.41 9.63
N ARG A 124 -0.56 -10.68 9.95
CA ARG A 124 -0.99 -11.00 11.32
C ARG A 124 -0.37 -12.29 11.86
N THR A 125 -0.18 -13.30 11.02
CA THR A 125 0.39 -14.59 11.44
C THR A 125 1.88 -14.51 11.68
N TYR A 126 2.62 -13.89 10.77
CA TYR A 126 4.08 -13.94 10.76
C TYR A 126 4.77 -12.70 11.32
N LEU A 127 4.11 -11.52 11.24
CA LEU A 127 4.70 -10.25 11.65
C LEU A 127 4.09 -9.66 12.92
N ALA A 128 3.02 -10.25 13.45
CA ALA A 128 2.42 -9.78 14.70
C ALA A 128 3.42 -9.83 15.85
N GLY A 129 3.45 -8.76 16.66
CA GLY A 129 4.40 -8.63 17.78
C GLY A 129 5.84 -8.34 17.35
N THR A 130 6.08 -8.07 16.07
CA THR A 130 7.38 -7.62 15.58
C THR A 130 7.39 -6.11 15.37
N SER A 131 8.60 -5.55 15.28
CA SER A 131 8.80 -4.15 14.91
C SER A 131 8.58 -3.88 13.41
N LEU A 132 8.19 -4.88 12.62
CA LEU A 132 8.04 -4.79 11.16
C LEU A 132 6.66 -4.30 10.71
N VAL A 133 5.69 -4.25 11.61
CA VAL A 133 4.35 -3.70 11.37
C VAL A 133 4.02 -2.64 12.41
N PRO A 134 3.21 -1.63 12.06
CA PRO A 134 2.70 -0.69 13.05
C PRO A 134 1.81 -1.42 14.07
N GLU A 135 1.70 -0.86 15.27
CA GLU A 135 0.77 -1.38 16.27
C GLU A 135 -0.64 -1.47 15.72
N HIS A 136 -1.32 -2.58 16.01
CA HIS A 136 -2.68 -2.83 15.57
C HIS A 136 -3.58 -3.12 16.77
N VAL A 137 -4.65 -2.36 16.91
CA VAL A 137 -5.62 -2.51 17.99
C VAL A 137 -6.99 -2.88 17.44
N THR A 138 -7.68 -3.77 18.14
CA THR A 138 -9.07 -4.12 17.89
C THR A 138 -9.94 -3.74 19.08
N PHE A 139 -11.17 -3.35 18.83
CA PHE A 139 -12.11 -2.89 19.85
C PHE A 139 -13.57 -3.15 19.41
N PRO A 140 -14.57 -3.07 20.31
CA PRO A 140 -15.96 -3.16 19.93
C PRO A 140 -16.31 -2.11 18.84
N PRO A 141 -17.19 -2.45 17.87
CA PRO A 141 -17.54 -1.55 16.78
C PRO A 141 -18.04 -0.20 17.29
N VAL A 142 -17.42 0.88 16.82
CA VAL A 142 -17.81 2.26 17.14
C VAL A 142 -18.04 3.08 15.88
N ARG A 143 -18.91 4.08 16.00
CA ARG A 143 -19.20 5.01 14.91
C ARG A 143 -18.32 6.26 15.05
N VAL A 144 -17.50 6.53 14.03
CA VAL A 144 -16.54 7.64 13.99
C VAL A 144 -16.91 8.64 12.90
N LYS A 145 -16.72 9.94 13.17
CA LYS A 145 -16.85 11.00 12.17
C LYS A 145 -15.64 11.03 11.26
N VAL A 146 -15.87 11.15 9.95
CA VAL A 146 -14.77 11.25 8.97
C VAL A 146 -14.93 12.50 8.09
N GLY A 147 -13.80 13.00 7.61
CA GLY A 147 -13.77 14.11 6.64
C GLY A 147 -14.26 13.65 5.26
N GLY A 148 -15.23 14.36 4.67
CA GLY A 148 -15.81 14.03 3.37
C GLY A 148 -16.90 12.96 3.45
N TRP A 149 -17.29 12.44 2.29
CA TRP A 149 -18.28 11.36 2.21
C TRP A 149 -17.69 10.01 2.64
N PRO A 150 -18.40 9.17 3.44
CA PRO A 150 -19.81 9.25 3.84
C PRO A 150 -20.11 10.06 5.12
N GLY A 151 -19.14 10.79 5.69
CA GLY A 151 -19.28 11.56 6.91
C GLY A 151 -19.14 10.75 8.20
N TRP A 152 -19.50 9.46 8.17
CA TRP A 152 -19.43 8.52 9.30
C TRP A 152 -18.97 7.15 8.83
N LEU A 153 -18.22 6.46 9.68
CA LEU A 153 -17.81 5.06 9.49
C LEU A 153 -18.06 4.27 10.77
N THR A 154 -18.40 2.99 10.63
CA THR A 154 -18.30 2.03 11.72
C THR A 154 -16.97 1.32 11.60
N VAL A 155 -16.18 1.34 12.68
CA VAL A 155 -14.83 0.78 12.74
C VAL A 155 -14.70 -0.08 13.99
N SER A 156 -13.92 -1.14 13.91
CA SER A 156 -13.61 -2.06 15.02
C SER A 156 -12.10 -2.31 15.15
N GLU A 157 -11.32 -1.65 14.32
CA GLU A 157 -9.87 -1.78 14.33
C GLU A 157 -9.20 -0.46 13.93
N ALA A 158 -8.01 -0.23 14.43
CA ALA A 158 -7.15 0.87 14.05
C ALA A 158 -5.69 0.42 14.06
N THR A 159 -4.87 1.13 13.30
CA THR A 159 -3.43 0.90 13.22
C THR A 159 -2.71 2.17 13.64
N GLU A 160 -1.59 2.05 14.33
CA GLU A 160 -0.71 3.16 14.66
C GLU A 160 -0.39 3.99 13.41
N ARG A 161 -0.40 5.31 13.57
CA ARG A 161 -0.05 6.21 12.49
C ARG A 161 1.45 6.36 12.40
N VAL A 162 2.03 5.99 11.27
CA VAL A 162 3.44 6.22 10.96
C VAL A 162 3.72 7.70 10.68
N GLU A 163 4.95 8.14 10.85
CA GLU A 163 5.38 9.51 10.58
C GLU A 163 5.15 9.89 9.10
N CYS A 164 5.64 9.06 8.19
CA CYS A 164 5.49 9.23 6.75
C CYS A 164 5.70 7.88 6.02
N THR A 165 5.48 7.85 4.71
CA THR A 165 5.91 6.71 3.89
C THR A 165 7.43 6.75 3.70
N LEU A 166 8.04 5.58 3.49
CA LEU A 166 9.48 5.50 3.18
C LEU A 166 9.81 6.32 1.91
N TYR A 167 8.94 6.27 0.90
CA TYR A 167 9.10 7.12 -0.28
C TYR A 167 9.16 8.61 0.07
N GLN A 168 8.30 9.10 0.96
CA GLN A 168 8.31 10.50 1.37
C GLN A 168 9.57 10.84 2.15
N ARG A 169 10.02 9.97 3.06
CA ARG A 169 11.28 10.15 3.80
C ARG A 169 12.47 10.29 2.85
N LEU A 170 12.60 9.37 1.89
CA LEU A 170 13.70 9.43 0.91
C LEU A 170 13.62 10.68 0.02
N LYS A 171 12.41 11.09 -0.37
CA LYS A 171 12.19 12.31 -1.14
C LYS A 171 12.65 13.57 -0.39
N ASP A 172 12.31 13.66 0.90
CA ASP A 172 12.68 14.81 1.73
C ASP A 172 14.19 14.85 1.97
N LEU A 173 14.83 13.70 2.15
CA LEU A 173 16.29 13.57 2.28
C LEU A 173 17.01 13.95 0.98
N ALA A 174 16.55 13.47 -0.17
CA ALA A 174 17.11 13.85 -1.47
C ALA A 174 16.97 15.36 -1.72
N ALA A 175 15.80 15.93 -1.47
CA ALA A 175 15.56 17.36 -1.65
C ALA A 175 16.42 18.25 -0.73
N SER A 176 16.82 17.73 0.43
CA SER A 176 17.71 18.43 1.37
C SER A 176 19.21 18.07 1.21
N GLY A 177 19.58 17.27 0.19
CA GLY A 177 20.96 16.86 -0.06
C GLY A 177 21.56 15.90 0.98
N ARG A 178 20.74 15.31 1.86
CA ARG A 178 21.19 14.41 2.93
C ARG A 178 21.31 12.96 2.45
N PHE A 179 22.20 12.74 1.50
CA PHE A 179 22.34 11.47 0.81
C PHE A 179 22.86 10.32 1.68
N ASP A 180 23.75 10.60 2.64
CA ASP A 180 24.22 9.57 3.60
C ASP A 180 23.05 9.00 4.43
N GLN A 181 22.13 9.87 4.86
CA GLN A 181 20.94 9.43 5.56
C GLN A 181 19.96 8.68 4.64
N LEU A 182 19.90 9.10 3.36
CA LEU A 182 19.09 8.40 2.37
C LEU A 182 19.61 6.96 2.18
N GLU A 183 20.91 6.76 2.03
CA GLU A 183 21.51 5.42 1.93
C GLU A 183 21.25 4.59 3.18
N ALA A 184 21.38 5.17 4.38
CA ALA A 184 21.05 4.47 5.61
C ALA A 184 19.59 4.00 5.67
N TRP A 185 18.64 4.75 5.09
CA TRP A 185 17.24 4.31 5.00
C TRP A 185 17.04 3.21 3.95
N LEU A 186 17.79 3.22 2.86
CA LEU A 186 17.80 2.13 1.88
C LEU A 186 18.33 0.84 2.50
N ASP A 187 19.38 0.93 3.32
CA ASP A 187 19.92 -0.21 4.07
C ASP A 187 18.89 -0.81 5.02
N ARG A 188 18.22 0.03 5.83
CA ARG A 188 17.12 -0.44 6.71
C ARG A 188 15.98 -1.08 5.93
N PHE A 189 15.69 -0.60 4.73
CA PHE A 189 14.70 -1.23 3.87
C PHE A 189 15.14 -2.62 3.40
N LEU A 190 16.40 -2.79 3.05
CA LEU A 190 16.95 -4.10 2.69
C LEU A 190 16.93 -5.07 3.88
N GLU A 191 17.32 -4.62 5.07
CA GLU A 191 17.24 -5.39 6.32
C GLU A 191 15.80 -5.81 6.65
N PHE A 192 14.85 -4.88 6.48
CA PHE A 192 13.43 -5.18 6.63
C PHE A 192 13.00 -6.33 5.70
N ARG A 193 13.44 -6.30 4.43
CA ARG A 193 13.14 -7.35 3.45
C ARG A 193 13.70 -8.71 3.89
N GLN A 194 14.96 -8.77 4.25
CA GLN A 194 15.62 -10.00 4.73
C GLN A 194 14.95 -10.55 5.99
N THR A 195 14.60 -9.69 6.93
CA THR A 195 13.87 -10.11 8.14
C THR A 195 12.49 -10.69 7.81
N GLY A 196 11.79 -10.17 6.80
CA GLY A 196 10.55 -10.74 6.30
C GLY A 196 10.77 -12.15 5.75
N TRP A 197 11.84 -12.38 4.98
CA TRP A 197 12.17 -13.71 4.42
C TRP A 197 12.53 -14.72 5.51
N GLN A 198 13.29 -14.31 6.53
CA GLN A 198 13.60 -15.15 7.71
C GLN A 198 12.34 -15.65 8.42
N ARG A 199 11.22 -14.97 8.23
CA ARG A 199 9.90 -15.35 8.73
C ARG A 199 9.03 -16.09 7.72
N GLY A 200 9.56 -16.45 6.56
CA GLY A 200 8.81 -17.13 5.50
C GLY A 200 7.83 -16.23 4.75
N LEU A 201 8.06 -14.92 4.72
CA LEU A 201 7.23 -13.98 3.99
C LEU A 201 7.99 -13.24 2.89
N PHE A 202 7.37 -13.16 1.72
CA PHE A 202 7.85 -12.37 0.59
C PHE A 202 6.80 -11.34 0.17
N SER A 203 7.24 -10.11 -0.13
CA SER A 203 6.36 -9.10 -0.71
C SER A 203 6.61 -9.01 -2.20
N VAL A 204 5.60 -9.31 -3.00
CA VAL A 204 5.62 -9.17 -4.46
C VAL A 204 5.42 -7.72 -4.92
N ASP A 205 4.89 -6.86 -4.05
CA ASP A 205 4.74 -5.41 -4.29
C ASP A 205 5.65 -4.64 -3.32
N ALA A 206 6.90 -4.44 -3.75
CA ALA A 206 7.93 -3.80 -2.96
C ALA A 206 8.02 -2.27 -3.17
N HIS A 207 7.01 -1.65 -3.79
CA HIS A 207 7.02 -0.21 -4.02
C HIS A 207 7.13 0.57 -2.69
N LEU A 208 8.04 1.54 -2.59
CA LEU A 208 8.37 2.26 -1.35
C LEU A 208 7.20 2.97 -0.67
N LYS A 209 6.11 3.24 -1.39
CA LYS A 209 4.86 3.78 -0.80
C LYS A 209 4.10 2.79 0.08
N ASN A 210 4.42 1.50 -0.05
CA ASN A 210 3.82 0.42 0.75
C ASN A 210 4.51 0.22 2.10
N PHE A 211 5.56 1.02 2.37
CA PHE A 211 6.31 1.01 3.62
C PHE A 211 6.22 2.36 4.31
N GLY A 212 6.25 2.34 5.64
CA GLY A 212 6.24 3.52 6.50
C GLY A 212 7.51 3.64 7.32
N VAL A 213 7.63 4.78 7.96
CA VAL A 213 8.72 5.12 8.87
C VAL A 213 8.12 5.44 10.25
N THR A 214 8.66 4.81 11.27
CA THR A 214 8.35 5.07 12.68
C THR A 214 9.68 5.06 13.47
N GLY A 215 10.09 6.20 13.99
CA GLY A 215 11.42 6.37 14.60
C GLY A 215 12.53 6.10 13.58
N ASP A 216 13.35 5.11 13.87
CA ASP A 216 14.46 4.65 13.02
C ASP A 216 14.14 3.38 12.22
N ARG A 217 12.86 2.93 12.19
CA ARG A 217 12.42 1.66 11.62
C ARG A 217 11.58 1.83 10.37
N VAL A 218 11.76 0.86 9.46
CA VAL A 218 10.86 0.65 8.33
C VAL A 218 9.75 -0.32 8.74
N VAL A 219 8.50 0.00 8.45
CA VAL A 219 7.33 -0.83 8.76
C VAL A 219 6.46 -1.05 7.52
N LEU A 220 5.77 -2.18 7.45
CA LEU A 220 4.86 -2.51 6.36
C LEU A 220 3.52 -1.81 6.53
N LEU A 221 3.08 -1.05 5.52
CA LEU A 221 1.77 -0.37 5.49
C LEU A 221 0.71 -1.10 4.69
N ASP A 222 1.11 -1.76 3.60
CA ASP A 222 0.19 -2.49 2.73
C ASP A 222 0.65 -3.94 2.59
N ALA A 223 -0.15 -4.84 3.16
CA ALA A 223 0.10 -6.27 3.16
C ALA A 223 -0.46 -6.99 1.92
N GLY A 224 -1.15 -6.31 1.01
CA GLY A 224 -1.83 -6.93 -0.14
C GLY A 224 -0.90 -7.65 -1.12
N GLY A 225 0.39 -7.39 -1.05
CA GLY A 225 1.43 -8.06 -1.85
C GLY A 225 2.20 -9.16 -1.11
N LEU A 226 1.80 -9.56 0.11
CA LEU A 226 2.50 -10.62 0.84
C LEU A 226 2.13 -12.00 0.34
N THR A 227 3.12 -12.89 0.29
CA THR A 227 2.97 -14.31 -0.03
C THR A 227 3.98 -15.15 0.76
N ASP A 228 3.57 -16.35 1.14
CA ASP A 228 4.37 -17.44 1.72
C ASP A 228 4.52 -18.62 0.74
N HIS A 229 3.98 -18.46 -0.47
CA HIS A 229 3.90 -19.52 -1.47
C HIS A 229 5.09 -19.47 -2.43
N TRP A 230 6.02 -20.43 -2.30
CA TRP A 230 7.27 -20.43 -3.03
C TRP A 230 7.13 -20.33 -4.57
N PRO A 231 6.23 -21.06 -5.25
CA PRO A 231 6.05 -20.90 -6.70
C PRO A 231 5.66 -19.49 -7.15
N GLU A 232 4.94 -18.73 -6.31
CA GLU A 232 4.63 -17.33 -6.57
C GLU A 232 5.87 -16.44 -6.41
N ILE A 233 6.69 -16.74 -5.40
CA ILE A 233 7.97 -16.05 -5.14
C ILE A 233 8.91 -16.27 -6.32
N GLU A 234 9.14 -17.52 -6.71
CA GLU A 234 10.05 -17.88 -7.80
C GLU A 234 9.66 -17.22 -9.13
N ARG A 235 8.37 -17.30 -9.49
CA ARG A 235 7.86 -16.57 -10.65
C ARG A 235 8.08 -15.07 -10.55
N ARG A 236 8.00 -14.47 -9.36
CA ARG A 236 8.24 -13.05 -9.17
C ARG A 236 9.71 -12.69 -9.29
N LEU A 237 10.59 -13.53 -8.77
CA LEU A 237 12.04 -13.34 -8.90
C LEU A 237 12.46 -13.39 -10.37
N SER A 238 12.00 -14.37 -11.16
CA SER A 238 12.30 -14.45 -12.59
C SER A 238 11.83 -13.21 -13.37
N VAL A 239 10.63 -12.69 -13.06
CA VAL A 239 10.13 -11.45 -13.70
C VAL A 239 10.96 -10.23 -13.29
N GLN A 240 11.50 -10.20 -12.07
CA GLN A 240 12.33 -9.07 -11.61
C GLN A 240 13.71 -9.07 -12.26
N GLU A 241 14.28 -10.22 -12.59
CA GLU A 241 15.55 -10.31 -13.31
C GLU A 241 15.47 -9.65 -14.69
N ASP A 242 14.31 -9.74 -15.35
CA ASP A 242 14.09 -9.19 -16.70
C ASP A 242 13.59 -7.72 -16.69
N ALA A 243 13.19 -7.19 -15.56
CA ALA A 243 12.39 -5.95 -15.49
C ALA A 243 13.21 -4.64 -15.41
N GLY A 244 14.55 -4.68 -15.62
CA GLY A 244 15.41 -3.50 -15.62
C GLY A 244 15.90 -3.11 -14.20
N GLU A 245 16.20 -1.82 -14.03
CA GLU A 245 16.88 -1.32 -12.83
C GLU A 245 15.97 -1.34 -11.58
N PRO A 246 16.37 -2.03 -10.50
CA PRO A 246 15.58 -2.17 -9.27
C PRO A 246 15.15 -0.82 -8.67
N HIS A 247 16.02 0.17 -8.59
CA HIS A 247 15.69 1.47 -8.04
C HIS A 247 14.51 2.14 -8.77
N SER A 248 14.44 2.00 -10.10
CA SER A 248 13.33 2.53 -10.91
C SER A 248 12.02 1.79 -10.65
N GLN A 249 12.07 0.44 -10.55
CA GLN A 249 10.90 -0.39 -10.24
C GLN A 249 10.30 -0.09 -8.85
N LEU A 250 11.14 0.25 -7.88
CA LEU A 250 10.73 0.62 -6.53
C LEU A 250 10.20 2.06 -6.42
N GLY A 251 10.31 2.83 -7.51
CA GLY A 251 9.85 4.21 -7.58
C GLY A 251 10.89 5.24 -7.16
N MET A 252 12.19 4.87 -7.09
CA MET A 252 13.27 5.78 -6.70
C MET A 252 13.90 6.54 -7.87
N GLY A 253 13.65 6.17 -9.12
CA GLY A 253 14.29 6.79 -10.28
C GLY A 253 14.33 8.33 -10.20
N PRO A 254 13.19 9.02 -9.97
CA PRO A 254 13.19 10.49 -9.85
C PRO A 254 13.94 11.04 -8.63
N LEU A 255 14.19 10.23 -7.60
CA LEU A 255 14.86 10.66 -6.37
C LEU A 255 16.39 10.57 -6.50
N LEU A 256 16.88 9.69 -7.36
CA LEU A 256 18.29 9.38 -7.54
C LEU A 256 18.83 9.84 -8.91
N LEU A 257 18.06 10.68 -9.62
CA LEU A 257 18.44 11.14 -10.96
C LEU A 257 19.84 11.82 -10.97
N ASP A 258 20.12 12.62 -9.94
CA ASP A 258 21.37 13.34 -9.78
C ASP A 258 22.45 12.55 -9.01
N ARG A 259 22.13 11.33 -8.60
CA ARG A 259 23.00 10.45 -7.81
C ARG A 259 23.03 9.01 -8.36
N PRO A 260 23.49 8.82 -9.60
CA PRO A 260 23.57 7.50 -10.23
C PRO A 260 24.51 6.54 -9.48
N ASP A 261 25.48 7.07 -8.72
CA ASP A 261 26.36 6.30 -7.86
C ASP A 261 25.59 5.57 -6.75
N ILE A 262 24.64 6.23 -6.09
CA ILE A 262 23.76 5.63 -5.06
C ILE A 262 22.82 4.61 -5.71
N ALA A 263 22.22 4.97 -6.85
CA ALA A 263 21.34 4.05 -7.58
C ALA A 263 22.07 2.75 -7.94
N ALA A 264 23.27 2.85 -8.49
CA ALA A 264 24.07 1.69 -8.87
C ALA A 264 24.47 0.81 -7.66
N ARG A 265 24.88 1.42 -6.53
CA ARG A 265 25.19 0.66 -5.29
C ARG A 265 23.97 -0.07 -4.75
N PHE A 266 22.83 0.62 -4.71
CA PHE A 266 21.57 0.00 -4.28
C PHE A 266 21.16 -1.16 -5.19
N ASP A 267 21.22 -0.97 -6.50
CA ASP A 267 20.83 -1.99 -7.48
C ASP A 267 21.73 -3.23 -7.40
N ALA A 268 23.03 -3.05 -7.20
CA ALA A 268 23.97 -4.16 -7.00
C ALA A 268 23.61 -4.97 -5.75
N ARG A 269 23.37 -4.31 -4.61
CA ARG A 269 22.95 -4.98 -3.36
C ARG A 269 21.59 -5.62 -3.49
N TRP A 270 20.64 -4.95 -4.14
CA TRP A 270 19.32 -5.52 -4.38
C TRP A 270 19.39 -6.80 -5.20
N LYS A 271 20.14 -6.82 -6.31
CA LYS A 271 20.32 -8.00 -7.15
C LYS A 271 20.95 -9.16 -6.40
N GLU A 272 21.91 -8.87 -5.52
CA GLU A 272 22.55 -9.89 -4.68
C GLU A 272 21.53 -10.54 -3.73
N ILE A 273 20.76 -9.74 -3.00
CA ILE A 273 19.85 -10.26 -1.96
C ILE A 273 18.53 -10.75 -2.54
N VAL A 274 17.98 -10.13 -3.59
CA VAL A 274 16.68 -10.47 -4.22
C VAL A 274 16.88 -11.46 -5.39
N SER A 275 17.94 -12.25 -5.38
CA SER A 275 18.11 -13.42 -6.20
C SER A 275 17.43 -14.65 -5.57
N ARG A 276 17.22 -15.72 -6.34
CA ARG A 276 16.71 -16.99 -5.82
C ARG A 276 17.54 -17.47 -4.63
N ASP A 277 18.85 -17.51 -4.78
CA ASP A 277 19.78 -17.99 -3.75
C ASP A 277 19.85 -17.02 -2.56
N GLY A 278 19.78 -15.71 -2.81
CA GLY A 278 19.72 -14.68 -1.78
C GLY A 278 18.50 -14.84 -0.87
N VAL A 279 17.33 -15.06 -1.46
CA VAL A 279 16.09 -15.29 -0.70
C VAL A 279 16.16 -16.64 0.05
N LEU A 280 16.61 -17.71 -0.60
CA LEU A 280 16.72 -19.04 0.02
C LEU A 280 17.71 -19.07 1.19
N ARG A 281 18.76 -18.27 1.19
CA ARG A 281 19.69 -18.16 2.33
C ARG A 281 18.99 -17.73 3.62
N HIS A 282 17.98 -16.89 3.49
CA HIS A 282 17.23 -16.34 4.62
C HIS A 282 15.91 -17.06 4.88
N TRP A 283 15.43 -17.90 3.94
CA TRP A 283 14.14 -18.57 4.07
C TRP A 283 14.18 -19.70 5.11
N PRO A 284 13.12 -19.87 5.92
CA PRO A 284 13.07 -20.92 6.95
C PRO A 284 13.27 -22.31 6.35
N GLY A 285 14.11 -23.12 6.99
CA GLY A 285 14.48 -24.47 6.49
C GLY A 285 13.31 -25.42 6.31
N GLU A 286 12.31 -25.34 7.21
CA GLU A 286 11.11 -26.22 7.19
C GLU A 286 10.18 -25.96 5.99
N THR A 287 10.25 -24.77 5.40
CA THR A 287 9.42 -24.36 4.26
C THR A 287 10.20 -24.21 2.96
N LYS A 288 11.50 -24.61 2.97
CA LYS A 288 12.30 -24.58 1.75
C LYS A 288 11.70 -25.54 0.70
N PRO A 289 11.57 -25.10 -0.56
CA PRO A 289 11.17 -26.00 -1.63
C PRO A 289 12.18 -27.15 -1.73
N GLN A 290 11.69 -28.37 -1.84
CA GLN A 290 12.55 -29.48 -2.21
C GLN A 290 13.06 -29.25 -3.64
N THR A 291 14.37 -29.13 -3.79
CA THR A 291 15.06 -28.95 -5.08
C THR A 291 14.94 -30.20 -5.93
#